data_fb906e5879a527af6e50a3e230c1da67
#
_entry.id   fb906e5879a527af6e50a3e230c1da67
#
_cell.length_a   1.000
_cell.length_b   1.000
_cell.length_c   1.000
_cell.angle_alpha   90.00
_cell.angle_beta   90.00
_cell.angle_gamma   90.00
#
_symmetry.space_group_name_H-M   'P 1'
#
loop_
_entity.id
_entity.type
_entity.pdbx_description
1 polymer ?
#
loop_
_entity_poly.entity_id
_entity_poly.type
_entity_poly.pdbx_seq_one_letter_code
_entity_poly.pdbx_strand_id
1 'polypeptide(L)'
;MERLPYLATAAAAPYEAMGRLPVCVLLDNVRSLYNVGSFFRTCDAAGVEKLYLCGITGHPPHKSLKKTALGSEERVPWVHSWHAA
;
A
#
# COMPACT_ATOMS: atom_id res chain seq x y z
N MET A 1 19.27 -9.33 0.30
CA MET A 1 18.34 -9.56 0.43
C MET A 1 17.62 -10.13 -0.46
N GLU A 2 17.87 -10.43 -1.36
CA GLU A 2 17.18 -10.96 -2.23
C GLU A 2 16.39 -12.01 -1.83
N ARG A 3 16.55 -12.53 -0.78
CA ARG A 3 15.75 -13.51 -0.41
C ARG A 3 14.48 -13.03 0.05
N LEU A 4 14.08 -11.79 -0.15
CA LEU A 4 12.82 -11.33 0.22
C LEU A 4 11.66 -12.15 -0.22
N PRO A 5 11.56 -12.52 -1.49
CA PRO A 5 10.42 -13.31 -1.92
C PRO A 5 10.32 -14.62 -1.18
N TYR A 6 11.47 -15.22 -0.95
CA TYR A 6 11.47 -16.47 -0.25
C TYR A 6 11.01 -16.31 1.17
N LEU A 7 11.46 -15.26 1.82
CA LEU A 7 11.05 -15.02 3.17
C LEU A 7 9.56 -14.76 3.26
N ALA A 8 9.04 -14.01 2.31
CA ALA A 8 7.63 -13.71 2.32
C ALA A 8 6.80 -14.97 2.21
N THR A 9 7.22 -15.88 1.36
CA THR A 9 6.49 -17.11 1.18
C THR A 9 6.57 -17.98 2.42
N ALA A 10 7.76 -18.12 2.95
CA ALA A 10 7.95 -18.97 4.10
C ALA A 10 7.24 -18.47 5.33
N ALA A 11 7.04 -17.16 5.40
CA ALA A 11 6.47 -16.57 6.58
C ALA A 11 4.99 -16.24 6.44
N ALA A 12 4.34 -16.71 5.41
CA ALA A 12 2.96 -16.33 5.18
C ALA A 12 2.07 -16.53 6.39
N ALA A 13 2.07 -17.71 6.95
CA ALA A 13 1.22 -17.99 8.08
C ALA A 13 1.66 -17.26 9.34
N PRO A 14 2.93 -17.30 9.71
CA PRO A 14 3.36 -16.53 10.88
C PRO A 14 3.14 -15.04 10.71
N TYR A 15 3.29 -14.57 9.46
CA TYR A 15 3.13 -13.17 9.21
C TYR A 15 1.70 -12.71 9.50
N GLU A 16 0.73 -13.45 9.05
CA GLU A 16 -0.65 -13.10 9.30
C GLU A 16 -0.96 -13.13 10.79
N ALA A 17 -0.37 -14.02 11.51
CA ALA A 17 -0.60 -14.10 12.94
C ALA A 17 0.05 -12.94 13.67
N MET A 18 1.12 -12.40 13.12
CA MET A 18 1.82 -11.30 13.74
C MET A 18 1.23 -9.94 13.40
N GLY A 19 0.37 -9.87 12.41
CA GLY A 19 -0.21 -8.60 12.02
C GLY A 19 0.58 -7.93 10.91
N ARG A 20 0.63 -6.60 10.93
CA ARG A 20 1.23 -5.88 9.83
C ARG A 20 2.71 -5.70 10.00
N LEU A 21 3.40 -5.54 8.87
CA LEU A 21 4.81 -5.24 8.90
C LEU A 21 5.01 -3.85 9.47
N PRO A 22 6.02 -3.63 10.27
CA PRO A 22 6.29 -2.29 10.81
C PRO A 22 6.99 -1.43 9.76
N VAL A 23 6.35 -1.28 8.61
CA VAL A 23 6.88 -0.53 7.49
C VAL A 23 5.78 0.36 6.95
N CYS A 24 6.10 1.59 6.65
CA CYS A 24 5.17 2.52 6.01
C CYS A 24 5.68 2.83 4.62
N VAL A 25 4.75 3.04 3.70
CA VAL A 25 5.09 3.40 2.33
C VAL A 25 4.58 4.80 2.09
N LEU A 26 5.38 5.61 1.41
CA LEU A 26 5.01 6.98 1.12
C LEU A 26 5.07 7.22 -0.38
N LEU A 27 3.97 7.69 -0.96
CA LEU A 27 3.90 8.05 -2.36
C LEU A 27 3.81 9.56 -2.44
N ASP A 28 4.82 10.19 -3.07
CA ASP A 28 4.88 11.63 -3.13
C ASP A 28 4.68 12.09 -4.56
N ASN A 29 3.57 12.78 -4.79
CA ASN A 29 3.24 13.36 -6.10
C ASN A 29 3.16 12.32 -7.22
N VAL A 30 2.57 11.17 -6.91
CA VAL A 30 2.35 10.14 -7.92
C VAL A 30 1.07 10.49 -8.67
N ARG A 31 1.20 10.80 -9.95
CA ARG A 31 0.06 11.27 -10.73
C ARG A 31 -0.85 10.17 -11.23
N SER A 32 -0.32 9.00 -11.49
CA SER A 32 -1.10 7.93 -12.09
C SER A 32 -1.99 7.24 -11.06
N LEU A 33 -3.29 7.35 -11.23
CA LEU A 33 -4.23 6.65 -10.35
C LEU A 33 -4.13 5.15 -10.51
N TYR A 34 -3.74 4.70 -11.70
CA TYR A 34 -3.51 3.29 -11.92
C TYR A 34 -2.37 2.79 -11.02
N ASN A 35 -1.28 3.55 -10.99
CA ASN A 35 -0.13 3.18 -10.17
C ASN A 35 -0.47 3.24 -8.69
N VAL A 36 -1.23 4.25 -8.27
CA VAL A 36 -1.63 4.34 -6.87
C VAL A 36 -2.46 3.11 -6.48
N GLY A 37 -3.38 2.70 -7.36
CA GLY A 37 -4.16 1.50 -7.10
C GLY A 37 -3.29 0.26 -7.01
N SER A 38 -2.27 0.15 -7.87
CA SER A 38 -1.34 -0.96 -7.82
C SER A 38 -0.55 -0.96 -6.51
N PHE A 39 -0.18 0.20 -6.02
CA PHE A 39 0.52 0.30 -4.74
C PHE A 39 -0.38 -0.16 -3.59
N PHE A 40 -1.68 0.17 -3.66
CA PHE A 40 -2.60 -0.31 -2.63
C PHE A 40 -2.63 -1.83 -2.62
N ARG A 41 -2.66 -2.46 -3.79
CA ARG A 41 -2.68 -3.91 -3.86
C ARG A 41 -1.39 -4.51 -3.33
N THR A 42 -0.26 -3.93 -3.70
CA THR A 42 1.04 -4.41 -3.22
C THR A 42 1.14 -4.24 -1.70
N CYS A 43 0.71 -3.10 -1.19
CA CYS A 43 0.75 -2.84 0.24
C CYS A 43 -0.16 -3.79 1.00
N ASP A 44 -1.30 -4.12 0.42
CA ASP A 44 -2.22 -5.05 1.04
C ASP A 44 -1.58 -6.45 1.10
N ALA A 45 -0.98 -6.88 0.00
CA ALA A 45 -0.35 -8.19 -0.04
C ALA A 45 0.84 -8.28 0.92
N ALA A 46 1.60 -7.21 1.03
CA ALA A 46 2.75 -7.19 1.92
C ALA A 46 2.37 -6.92 3.37
N GLY A 47 1.17 -6.40 3.61
CA GLY A 47 0.73 -6.14 4.96
C GLY A 47 1.42 -4.97 5.61
N VAL A 48 1.71 -3.91 4.83
CA VAL A 48 2.39 -2.75 5.40
C VAL A 48 1.52 -2.07 6.43
N GLU A 49 2.14 -1.36 7.34
CA GLU A 49 1.43 -0.72 8.43
C GLU A 49 0.58 0.43 7.95
N LYS A 50 1.07 1.27 7.07
CA LYS A 50 0.33 2.42 6.59
C LYS A 50 0.88 2.92 5.26
N LEU A 51 -0.01 3.48 4.44
CA LEU A 51 0.34 4.07 3.17
C LEU A 51 0.06 5.57 3.23
N TYR A 52 1.06 6.37 2.99
CA TYR A 52 0.93 7.82 2.98
C TYR A 52 0.85 8.30 1.54
N LEU A 53 -0.21 9.05 1.23
CA LEU A 53 -0.43 9.58 -0.12
C LEU A 53 -0.23 11.09 -0.04
N CYS A 54 0.86 11.58 -0.57
CA CYS A 54 1.27 12.95 -0.35
C CYS A 54 1.19 13.80 -1.61
N GLY A 55 0.95 15.07 -1.42
CA GLY A 55 0.90 16.03 -2.51
C GLY A 55 -0.26 15.74 -3.44
N ILE A 56 0.00 15.69 -4.73
CA ILE A 56 -1.03 15.46 -5.73
C ILE A 56 -1.39 14.00 -5.90
N THR A 57 -0.78 13.11 -5.13
CA THR A 57 -1.11 11.67 -5.22
C THR A 57 -2.61 11.48 -4.96
N GLY A 58 -3.27 10.75 -5.84
CA GLY A 58 -4.69 10.49 -5.66
C GLY A 58 -4.95 9.60 -4.47
N HIS A 59 -6.17 9.68 -3.95
CA HIS A 59 -6.52 8.87 -2.78
C HIS A 59 -7.98 8.46 -2.87
N PRO A 60 -8.39 7.42 -2.12
CA PRO A 60 -9.78 7.02 -2.11
C PRO A 60 -10.65 8.12 -1.47
N PRO A 61 -11.93 8.21 -1.86
CA PRO A 61 -12.52 7.37 -2.88
C PRO A 61 -12.32 7.98 -4.25
N HIS A 62 -11.96 7.15 -5.21
CA HIS A 62 -11.79 7.61 -6.57
C HIS A 62 -12.10 6.44 -7.50
N LYS A 63 -12.98 6.67 -8.48
CA LYS A 63 -13.44 5.61 -9.34
C LYS A 63 -12.29 4.93 -10.08
N SER A 64 -11.38 5.72 -10.63
CA SER A 64 -10.26 5.15 -11.40
C SER A 64 -9.29 4.37 -10.52
N LEU A 65 -9.10 4.84 -9.30
CA LEU A 65 -8.21 4.16 -8.38
C LEU A 65 -8.83 2.83 -7.96
N LYS A 66 -10.13 2.82 -7.75
CA LYS A 66 -10.81 1.63 -7.30
C LYS A 66 -10.66 0.48 -8.29
N LYS A 67 -10.59 0.80 -9.59
CA LYS A 67 -10.48 -0.23 -10.61
C LYS A 67 -9.19 -1.04 -10.51
N THR A 68 -8.11 -0.44 -10.06
CA THR A 68 -6.86 -1.18 -9.92
C THR A 68 -6.59 -1.62 -8.50
N ALA A 69 -7.14 -0.93 -7.52
CA ALA A 69 -6.93 -1.30 -6.12
C ALA A 69 -7.73 -2.56 -5.78
N LEU A 70 -8.90 -2.75 -6.44
CA LEU A 70 -9.70 -3.97 -6.30
C LEU A 70 -10.04 -4.29 -4.85
N GLY A 71 -10.44 -3.27 -4.11
CA GLY A 71 -10.85 -3.46 -2.72
C GLY A 71 -9.74 -3.35 -1.72
N SER A 72 -8.49 -3.35 -2.14
CA SER A 72 -7.39 -3.24 -1.19
C SER A 72 -7.39 -1.88 -0.50
N GLU A 73 -7.98 -0.86 -1.13
CA GLU A 73 -8.04 0.45 -0.52
C GLU A 73 -8.88 0.46 0.74
N GLU A 74 -9.67 -0.56 0.96
CA GLU A 74 -10.47 -0.67 2.17
C GLU A 74 -9.75 -1.45 3.27
N ARG A 75 -8.65 -2.11 2.93
CA ARG A 75 -7.91 -2.90 3.89
C ARG A 75 -6.61 -2.26 4.33
N VAL A 76 -6.01 -1.47 3.46
CA VAL A 76 -4.73 -0.82 3.78
C VAL A 76 -4.99 0.49 4.48
N PRO A 77 -4.48 0.70 5.68
CA PRO A 77 -4.61 2.01 6.32
C PRO A 77 -3.87 3.05 5.51
N TRP A 78 -4.52 4.16 5.19
CA TRP A 78 -3.89 5.21 4.41
C TRP A 78 -4.26 6.57 4.95
N VAL A 79 -3.42 7.55 4.61
CA VAL A 79 -3.68 8.93 5.01
C VAL A 79 -3.18 9.81 3.86
N HIS A 80 -3.86 10.89 3.59
CA HIS A 80 -3.44 11.84 2.57
C HIS A 80 -2.92 13.10 3.25
N SER A 81 -1.81 13.62 2.75
CA SER A 81 -1.23 14.84 3.26
C SER A 81 -0.69 15.64 2.09
N TRP A 82 -0.85 16.97 2.12
CA TRP A 82 -0.32 17.80 1.05
C TRP A 82 1.20 17.91 1.09
N HIS A 83 1.81 17.57 2.22
CA HIS A 83 3.26 17.65 2.38
C HIS A 83 3.81 16.33 2.84
N ALA A 84 4.92 15.91 2.23
CA ALA A 84 5.53 14.65 2.59
C ALA A 84 6.26 14.71 3.93
N ALA A 85 6.67 15.88 4.35
CA ALA A 85 7.43 16.03 5.59
C ALA A 85 6.55 16.39 6.78
#